data_ad898c1fa57211b7a257467041967a10
#
_entry.id   ad898c1fa57211b7a257467041967a10
#
_cell.length_a   1.000
_cell.length_b   1.000
_cell.length_c   1.000
_cell.angle_alpha   90.00
_cell.angle_beta   90.00
_cell.angle_gamma   90.00
#
_symmetry.space_group_name_H-M   'P 1'
#
loop_
_entity.id
_entity.type
_entity.pdbx_description
1 polymer ?
#
loop_
_entity_poly.entity_id
_entity_poly.type
_entity_poly.pdbx_seq_one_letter_code
_entity_poly.pdbx_strand_id
1 'polypeptide(L)'
;MEKDHWKGRGAQLQTGNRFSSQHLVTEHSEGLDEELILSPKTKIRLEHPKTIINPVKSPDIGLSFSLNPYQGCEHGCSYCYARNSHEYYGFSAGLDFETQLMAKPDAPRLLEKQILSSNWKVAPISLSGNTDCYQPIEKKMGITRHLLEVFARYRHPVGIITKNSLIERDIDILQDLAKEDLVQVYMSITSLNEELRRKMEPRTASASKRLQIIEKLSNVGIPVAVMNAPIIPGLNDQEIPEILKASAERGARSAGMTVVRLNGKLEEIFSDWLKRNYPDRFQKVMGQIAELHGGSVKDVEFGRRMKGEGILAEMIHQLFYTSKKKYFSNRTMPKFNLQAFRKGGNYSLNFG
;
A
#
# COMPACT_ATOMS: atom_id res chain seq x y z
N MET A 1 -28.37 5.28 -19.82
CA MET A 1 -28.43 5.38 -18.35
C MET A 1 -27.00 5.53 -17.85
N GLU A 2 -26.62 6.72 -17.34
CA GLU A 2 -25.36 6.89 -16.62
C GLU A 2 -25.41 5.97 -15.40
N LYS A 3 -24.55 4.97 -15.36
CA LYS A 3 -24.40 4.12 -14.17
C LYS A 3 -23.90 5.00 -13.03
N ASP A 4 -24.62 5.04 -11.92
CA ASP A 4 -24.30 5.80 -10.73
C ASP A 4 -22.82 5.73 -10.36
N HIS A 5 -22.23 6.90 -10.16
CA HIS A 5 -20.82 7.01 -9.78
C HIS A 5 -20.69 7.26 -8.27
N TRP A 6 -20.17 6.31 -7.53
CA TRP A 6 -19.92 6.47 -6.09
C TRP A 6 -18.72 7.38 -5.83
N LYS A 7 -19.00 8.62 -5.52
CA LYS A 7 -17.97 9.64 -5.27
C LYS A 7 -17.00 9.20 -4.17
N GLY A 8 -15.69 9.31 -4.45
CA GLY A 8 -14.63 8.96 -3.51
C GLY A 8 -14.38 7.46 -3.35
N ARG A 9 -14.88 6.63 -4.28
CA ARG A 9 -14.59 5.19 -4.35
C ARG A 9 -13.83 4.87 -5.62
N GLY A 10 -12.83 3.98 -5.51
CA GLY A 10 -12.02 3.55 -6.65
C GLY A 10 -12.70 2.43 -7.44
N ALA A 11 -13.36 1.50 -6.75
CA ALA A 11 -14.20 0.51 -7.38
C ALA A 11 -15.63 1.03 -7.53
N GLN A 12 -16.21 0.85 -8.71
CA GLN A 12 -17.58 1.23 -9.05
C GLN A 12 -18.47 0.00 -9.30
N LEU A 13 -18.01 -1.16 -8.87
CA LEU A 13 -18.72 -2.43 -9.02
C LEU A 13 -18.45 -3.36 -7.83
N GLN A 14 -19.35 -4.32 -7.64
CA GLN A 14 -19.13 -5.48 -6.80
C GLN A 14 -18.71 -6.66 -7.68
N THR A 15 -17.67 -7.35 -7.27
CA THR A 15 -17.24 -8.58 -7.95
C THR A 15 -17.81 -9.80 -7.24
N GLY A 16 -18.10 -10.88 -7.97
CA GLY A 16 -18.46 -12.15 -7.33
C GLY A 16 -17.31 -12.66 -6.47
N ASN A 17 -17.61 -13.21 -5.30
CA ASN A 17 -16.61 -13.85 -4.43
C ASN A 17 -16.40 -15.31 -4.88
N ARG A 18 -15.15 -15.68 -5.20
CA ARG A 18 -14.80 -17.03 -5.70
C ARG A 18 -14.98 -18.16 -4.67
N PHE A 19 -15.11 -17.83 -3.39
CA PHE A 19 -15.33 -18.80 -2.31
C PHE A 19 -16.79 -18.89 -1.86
N SER A 20 -17.69 -18.07 -2.43
CA SER A 20 -19.10 -18.08 -2.11
C SER A 20 -19.90 -18.79 -3.20
N SER A 21 -20.71 -19.77 -2.81
CA SER A 21 -21.70 -20.40 -3.69
C SER A 21 -23.00 -19.59 -3.82
N GLN A 22 -23.16 -18.53 -3.03
CA GLN A 22 -24.31 -17.64 -3.04
C GLN A 22 -23.97 -16.36 -3.79
N HIS A 23 -24.79 -16.02 -4.79
CA HIS A 23 -24.75 -14.73 -5.48
C HIS A 23 -25.91 -13.87 -5.00
N LEU A 24 -25.62 -12.68 -4.47
CA LEU A 24 -26.62 -11.67 -4.24
C LEU A 24 -27.04 -11.10 -5.60
N VAL A 25 -28.19 -11.48 -6.07
CA VAL A 25 -28.83 -10.84 -7.22
C VAL A 25 -29.76 -9.75 -6.68
N THR A 26 -29.49 -8.50 -7.03
CA THR A 26 -30.44 -7.41 -6.76
C THR A 26 -31.43 -7.40 -7.91
N GLU A 27 -32.61 -7.96 -7.70
CA GLU A 27 -33.74 -7.84 -8.63
C GLU A 27 -34.43 -6.50 -8.37
N HIS A 28 -34.54 -5.67 -9.41
CA HIS A 28 -35.38 -4.49 -9.38
C HIS A 28 -36.83 -4.89 -9.69
N SER A 29 -37.70 -4.78 -8.72
CA SER A 29 -39.17 -4.84 -8.97
C SER A 29 -39.60 -3.57 -9.65
N GLU A 30 -40.13 -3.67 -10.86
CA GLU A 30 -40.72 -2.53 -11.55
C GLU A 30 -41.85 -1.95 -10.70
N GLY A 31 -41.78 -0.64 -10.36
CA GLY A 31 -42.87 0.11 -9.74
C GLY A 31 -42.67 0.54 -8.29
N LEU A 32 -41.49 0.38 -7.69
CA LEU A 32 -41.13 1.03 -6.43
C LEU A 32 -40.21 2.21 -6.70
N ASP A 33 -40.42 3.33 -5.97
CA ASP A 33 -39.64 4.55 -6.09
C ASP A 33 -38.13 4.29 -6.13
N GLU A 34 -37.40 5.03 -6.98
CA GLU A 34 -35.97 4.97 -7.12
C GLU A 34 -35.31 5.10 -5.74
N GLU A 35 -34.70 4.02 -5.22
CA GLU A 35 -33.85 4.12 -4.05
C GLU A 35 -32.74 5.12 -4.37
N LEU A 36 -32.68 6.20 -3.61
CA LEU A 36 -31.51 7.09 -3.58
C LEU A 36 -30.28 6.25 -3.28
N ILE A 37 -29.50 5.94 -4.30
CA ILE A 37 -28.25 5.18 -4.15
C ILE A 37 -27.24 6.05 -3.42
N LEU A 38 -27.34 6.07 -2.10
CA LEU A 38 -26.37 6.71 -1.23
C LEU A 38 -25.03 5.96 -1.34
N SER A 39 -23.94 6.72 -1.47
CA SER A 39 -22.59 6.14 -1.42
C SER A 39 -22.47 5.22 -0.21
N PRO A 40 -22.07 3.93 -0.37
CA PRO A 40 -22.09 2.98 0.73
C PRO A 40 -21.17 3.44 1.85
N LYS A 41 -21.73 3.50 3.07
CA LYS A 41 -20.98 3.88 4.27
C LYS A 41 -19.96 2.81 4.63
N THR A 42 -18.77 3.23 5.04
CA THR A 42 -17.76 2.31 5.59
C THR A 42 -18.27 1.68 6.88
N LYS A 43 -18.25 0.34 6.94
CA LYS A 43 -18.53 -0.46 8.14
C LYS A 43 -17.22 -1.02 8.69
N ILE A 44 -17.04 -0.92 10.00
CA ILE A 44 -15.85 -1.39 10.70
C ILE A 44 -16.24 -2.57 11.57
N ARG A 45 -15.53 -3.69 11.41
CA ARG A 45 -15.66 -4.89 12.24
C ARG A 45 -14.37 -5.07 13.02
N LEU A 46 -14.47 -5.54 14.25
CA LEU A 46 -13.31 -5.91 15.04
C LEU A 46 -12.96 -7.37 14.74
N GLU A 47 -11.69 -7.63 14.48
CA GLU A 47 -11.15 -8.98 14.25
C GLU A 47 -10.11 -9.26 15.34
N HIS A 48 -10.21 -10.44 15.94
CA HIS A 48 -9.32 -10.92 17.00
C HIS A 48 -8.52 -12.15 16.51
N PRO A 49 -7.46 -11.94 15.70
CA PRO A 49 -6.66 -13.03 15.15
C PRO A 49 -5.81 -13.70 16.24
N LYS A 50 -5.36 -14.94 15.98
CA LYS A 50 -4.45 -15.66 16.89
C LYS A 50 -3.00 -15.16 16.78
N THR A 51 -2.60 -14.67 15.61
CA THR A 51 -1.25 -14.17 15.30
C THR A 51 -1.36 -12.93 14.42
N ILE A 52 -0.33 -12.09 14.40
CA ILE A 52 -0.34 -10.84 13.61
C ILE A 52 0.84 -10.73 12.64
N ILE A 53 1.97 -11.37 12.95
CA ILE A 53 3.14 -11.43 12.07
C ILE A 53 2.95 -12.56 11.08
N ASN A 54 3.03 -12.24 9.78
CA ASN A 54 2.90 -13.19 8.69
C ASN A 54 4.23 -13.37 7.97
N PRO A 55 4.72 -14.60 7.74
CA PRO A 55 5.89 -14.84 6.92
C PRO A 55 5.60 -14.47 5.45
N VAL A 56 6.55 -13.79 4.81
CA VAL A 56 6.49 -13.46 3.39
C VAL A 56 7.29 -14.51 2.62
N LYS A 57 6.57 -15.32 1.85
CA LYS A 57 7.18 -16.43 1.06
C LYS A 57 7.54 -16.03 -0.38
N SER A 58 7.38 -14.75 -0.74
CA SER A 58 7.64 -14.28 -2.09
C SER A 58 9.13 -14.00 -2.28
N PRO A 59 9.81 -14.64 -3.26
CA PRO A 59 11.21 -14.36 -3.56
C PRO A 59 11.42 -12.98 -4.21
N ASP A 60 10.37 -12.36 -4.75
CA ASP A 60 10.45 -11.04 -5.39
C ASP A 60 10.54 -9.88 -4.39
N ILE A 61 10.22 -10.15 -3.14
CA ILE A 61 10.12 -9.13 -2.11
C ILE A 61 11.18 -9.43 -1.06
N GLY A 62 12.16 -8.56 -0.91
CA GLY A 62 13.25 -8.69 0.06
C GLY A 62 12.82 -8.49 1.53
N LEU A 63 11.62 -8.99 1.90
CA LEU A 63 11.02 -8.88 3.21
C LEU A 63 10.73 -10.27 3.75
N SER A 64 11.09 -10.53 5.01
CA SER A 64 10.84 -11.81 5.67
C SER A 64 9.46 -11.89 6.32
N PHE A 65 8.99 -10.79 6.86
CA PHE A 65 7.74 -10.71 7.62
C PHE A 65 6.91 -9.47 7.25
N SER A 66 5.60 -9.62 7.34
CA SER A 66 4.65 -8.51 7.22
C SER A 66 3.64 -8.51 8.36
N LEU A 67 3.14 -7.31 8.68
CA LEU A 67 2.10 -7.07 9.66
C LEU A 67 1.09 -6.07 9.08
N ASN A 68 -0.20 -6.39 9.20
CA ASN A 68 -1.28 -5.52 8.73
C ASN A 68 -2.32 -5.35 9.85
N PRO A 69 -2.44 -4.15 10.43
CA PRO A 69 -3.41 -3.88 11.50
C PRO A 69 -4.86 -3.87 11.02
N TYR A 70 -5.04 -3.78 9.71
CA TYR A 70 -6.35 -3.71 9.05
C TYR A 70 -6.44 -4.72 7.92
N GLN A 71 -7.67 -5.13 7.59
CA GLN A 71 -8.05 -5.80 6.36
C GLN A 71 -9.13 -4.96 5.67
N GLY A 72 -9.05 -4.85 4.32
CA GLY A 72 -9.74 -3.80 3.57
C GLY A 72 -9.02 -2.47 3.69
N CYS A 73 -9.28 -1.53 2.76
CA CYS A 73 -8.57 -0.24 2.74
C CYS A 73 -9.42 0.86 2.13
N GLU A 74 -9.67 1.91 2.91
CA GLU A 74 -10.45 3.07 2.47
C GLU A 74 -9.78 3.91 1.38
N HIS A 75 -8.47 3.75 1.14
CA HIS A 75 -7.79 4.49 0.08
C HIS A 75 -8.40 4.28 -1.30
N GLY A 76 -9.01 3.12 -1.53
CA GLY A 76 -9.78 2.84 -2.72
C GLY A 76 -8.98 2.77 -4.02
N CYS A 77 -7.67 2.50 -3.96
CA CYS A 77 -6.84 2.41 -5.18
C CYS A 77 -7.42 1.38 -6.15
N SER A 78 -7.67 1.78 -7.40
CA SER A 78 -8.31 0.94 -8.42
C SER A 78 -7.46 -0.26 -8.86
N TYR A 79 -6.15 -0.16 -8.70
CA TYR A 79 -5.13 -1.16 -9.09
C TYR A 79 -4.62 -2.03 -7.92
N CYS A 80 -5.19 -1.89 -6.71
CA CYS A 80 -4.59 -2.47 -5.50
C CYS A 80 -4.68 -4.01 -5.47
N TYR A 81 -3.52 -4.67 -5.49
CA TYR A 81 -3.44 -6.14 -5.46
C TYR A 81 -4.05 -6.76 -4.18
N ALA A 82 -4.11 -6.00 -3.09
CA ALA A 82 -4.66 -6.46 -1.82
C ALA A 82 -6.17 -6.72 -1.87
N ARG A 83 -6.89 -6.19 -2.87
CA ARG A 83 -8.32 -6.39 -3.06
C ARG A 83 -8.71 -7.87 -3.09
N ASN A 84 -7.92 -8.70 -3.79
CA ASN A 84 -8.18 -10.14 -3.88
C ASN A 84 -8.14 -10.87 -2.53
N SER A 85 -7.43 -10.34 -1.54
CA SER A 85 -7.38 -10.94 -0.20
C SER A 85 -8.68 -10.77 0.58
N HIS A 86 -9.56 -9.86 0.15
CA HIS A 86 -10.82 -9.60 0.81
C HIS A 86 -11.84 -10.73 0.61
N GLU A 87 -11.68 -11.48 -0.48
CA GLU A 87 -12.51 -12.65 -0.77
C GLU A 87 -12.39 -13.75 0.29
N TYR A 88 -11.24 -13.90 0.98
CA TYR A 88 -11.07 -14.85 2.09
C TYR A 88 -11.93 -14.53 3.31
N TYR A 89 -12.44 -13.29 3.40
CA TYR A 89 -13.33 -12.83 4.46
C TYR A 89 -14.82 -12.88 4.05
N GLY A 90 -15.12 -13.48 2.91
CA GLY A 90 -16.49 -13.58 2.38
C GLY A 90 -17.00 -12.32 1.69
N PHE A 91 -16.14 -11.33 1.45
CA PHE A 91 -16.49 -10.06 0.82
C PHE A 91 -16.03 -9.99 -0.64
N SER A 92 -16.61 -9.05 -1.40
CA SER A 92 -16.18 -8.73 -2.77
C SER A 92 -14.81 -8.03 -2.76
N ALA A 93 -13.98 -8.30 -3.77
CA ALA A 93 -12.76 -7.54 -4.03
C ALA A 93 -13.02 -6.11 -4.56
N GLY A 94 -14.26 -5.83 -5.00
CA GLY A 94 -14.70 -4.55 -5.52
C GLY A 94 -14.93 -3.52 -4.40
N LEU A 95 -16.16 -3.04 -4.30
CA LEU A 95 -16.54 -1.98 -3.37
C LEU A 95 -16.42 -2.39 -1.90
N ASP A 96 -16.66 -3.67 -1.56
CA ASP A 96 -16.53 -4.16 -0.17
C ASP A 96 -15.12 -3.97 0.38
N PHE A 97 -14.08 -4.10 -0.45
CA PHE A 97 -12.71 -3.84 -0.02
C PHE A 97 -12.51 -2.44 0.57
N GLU A 98 -13.31 -1.48 0.14
CA GLU A 98 -13.25 -0.08 0.57
C GLU A 98 -14.25 0.25 1.69
N THR A 99 -15.27 -0.60 1.89
CA THR A 99 -16.41 -0.30 2.76
C THR A 99 -16.62 -1.29 3.90
N GLN A 100 -16.13 -2.52 3.78
CA GLN A 100 -16.21 -3.54 4.83
C GLN A 100 -14.82 -3.76 5.43
N LEU A 101 -14.47 -2.96 6.43
CA LEU A 101 -13.12 -2.99 7.02
C LEU A 101 -13.08 -3.87 8.27
N MET A 102 -11.98 -4.60 8.45
CA MET A 102 -11.66 -5.27 9.70
C MET A 102 -10.49 -4.56 10.37
N ALA A 103 -10.66 -4.20 11.64
CA ALA A 103 -9.62 -3.63 12.49
C ALA A 103 -9.19 -4.66 13.54
N LYS A 104 -7.89 -4.77 13.80
CA LYS A 104 -7.28 -5.76 14.71
C LYS A 104 -6.77 -5.08 15.98
N PRO A 105 -7.65 -4.77 16.97
CA PRO A 105 -7.26 -4.01 18.15
C PRO A 105 -6.21 -4.72 19.01
N ASP A 106 -6.17 -6.05 18.99
CA ASP A 106 -5.17 -6.86 19.70
C ASP A 106 -3.80 -6.89 19.02
N ALA A 107 -3.63 -6.27 17.85
CA ALA A 107 -2.38 -6.35 17.08
C ALA A 107 -1.13 -5.97 17.89
N PRO A 108 -1.11 -4.89 18.71
CA PRO A 108 0.06 -4.54 19.52
C PRO A 108 0.42 -5.65 20.55
N ARG A 109 -0.56 -6.18 21.26
CA ARG A 109 -0.37 -7.26 22.22
C ARG A 109 0.13 -8.56 21.55
N LEU A 110 -0.42 -8.87 20.38
CA LEU A 110 0.01 -10.04 19.61
C LEU A 110 1.41 -9.88 19.04
N LEU A 111 1.78 -8.67 18.57
CA LEU A 111 3.14 -8.35 18.13
C LEU A 111 4.12 -8.59 19.27
N GLU A 112 3.88 -7.98 20.45
CA GLU A 112 4.70 -8.15 21.64
C GLU A 112 4.89 -9.64 22.00
N LYS A 113 3.79 -10.39 22.10
CA LYS A 113 3.82 -11.82 22.38
C LYS A 113 4.68 -12.61 21.38
N GLN A 114 4.56 -12.31 20.08
CA GLN A 114 5.26 -13.06 19.04
C GLN A 114 6.77 -12.73 19.01
N ILE A 115 7.17 -11.46 19.13
CA ILE A 115 8.60 -11.08 19.12
C ILE A 115 9.33 -11.52 20.41
N LEU A 116 8.61 -11.71 21.51
CA LEU A 116 9.17 -12.21 22.79
C LEU A 116 9.25 -13.73 22.87
N SER A 117 8.67 -14.44 21.92
CA SER A 117 8.72 -15.91 21.90
C SER A 117 10.18 -16.42 21.80
N SER A 118 10.45 -17.61 22.38
CA SER A 118 11.78 -18.21 22.38
C SER A 118 12.32 -18.45 20.97
N ASN A 119 11.45 -18.78 20.04
CA ASN A 119 11.81 -19.13 18.66
C ASN A 119 11.91 -17.90 17.73
N TRP A 120 11.65 -16.67 18.22
CA TRP A 120 11.72 -15.48 17.38
C TRP A 120 13.17 -15.18 16.99
N LYS A 121 13.41 -15.14 15.67
CA LYS A 121 14.65 -14.66 15.07
C LYS A 121 14.41 -13.27 14.53
N VAL A 122 15.21 -12.31 14.99
CA VAL A 122 15.07 -10.90 14.62
C VAL A 122 15.25 -10.73 13.12
N ALA A 123 14.24 -10.14 12.49
CA ALA A 123 14.28 -9.67 11.11
C ALA A 123 13.31 -8.50 10.95
N PRO A 124 13.51 -7.59 10.00
CA PRO A 124 12.62 -6.46 9.80
C PRO A 124 11.19 -6.92 9.49
N ILE A 125 10.21 -6.28 10.15
CA ILE A 125 8.79 -6.51 9.86
C ILE A 125 8.30 -5.36 8.98
N SER A 126 7.68 -5.68 7.84
CA SER A 126 7.01 -4.69 7.00
C SER A 126 5.62 -4.40 7.54
N LEU A 127 5.41 -3.20 8.00
CA LEU A 127 4.09 -2.66 8.34
C LEU A 127 3.43 -2.14 7.05
N SER A 128 2.21 -2.56 6.74
CA SER A 128 1.51 -2.32 5.47
C SER A 128 1.96 -3.19 4.27
N GLY A 129 2.26 -4.43 4.48
CA GLY A 129 2.55 -5.36 3.38
C GLY A 129 1.33 -5.66 2.49
N ASN A 130 0.11 -5.46 2.98
CA ASN A 130 -1.15 -5.70 2.26
C ASN A 130 -2.03 -4.45 2.20
N THR A 131 -2.51 -3.95 3.34
CA THR A 131 -3.32 -2.74 3.44
C THR A 131 -2.51 -1.61 4.06
N ASP A 132 -2.86 -0.36 3.76
CA ASP A 132 -2.14 0.79 4.32
C ASP A 132 -2.44 0.94 5.82
N CYS A 133 -1.41 0.95 6.65
CA CYS A 133 -1.55 1.09 8.09
C CYS A 133 -1.97 2.50 8.52
N TYR A 134 -1.81 3.49 7.65
CA TYR A 134 -2.25 4.88 7.88
C TYR A 134 -3.50 5.24 7.06
N GLN A 135 -4.28 4.25 6.58
CA GLN A 135 -5.56 4.53 5.94
C GLN A 135 -6.49 5.34 6.87
N PRO A 136 -7.54 6.02 6.36
CA PRO A 136 -8.33 7.00 7.13
C PRO A 136 -8.85 6.51 8.48
N ILE A 137 -9.25 5.23 8.59
CA ILE A 137 -9.73 4.64 9.86
C ILE A 137 -8.68 4.70 10.99
N GLU A 138 -7.38 4.67 10.66
CA GLU A 138 -6.29 4.73 11.63
C GLU A 138 -6.33 6.00 12.48
N LYS A 139 -6.87 7.11 11.94
CA LYS A 139 -7.06 8.35 12.70
C LYS A 139 -7.92 8.13 13.95
N LYS A 140 -8.91 7.21 13.85
CA LYS A 140 -9.82 6.86 14.95
C LYS A 140 -9.30 5.70 15.81
N MET A 141 -8.71 4.69 15.18
CA MET A 141 -8.36 3.43 15.86
C MET A 141 -7.02 3.49 16.59
N GLY A 142 -6.03 4.23 16.05
CA GLY A 142 -4.72 4.39 16.67
C GLY A 142 -3.85 3.12 16.75
N ILE A 143 -4.23 2.05 16.08
CA ILE A 143 -3.56 0.74 16.20
C ILE A 143 -2.11 0.80 15.71
N THR A 144 -1.86 1.55 14.63
CA THR A 144 -0.50 1.71 14.06
C THR A 144 0.43 2.39 15.06
N ARG A 145 -0.03 3.44 15.75
CA ARG A 145 0.77 4.10 16.78
C ARG A 145 1.14 3.14 17.91
N HIS A 146 0.16 2.38 18.43
CA HIS A 146 0.43 1.38 19.48
C HIS A 146 1.39 0.27 19.01
N LEU A 147 1.34 -0.12 17.74
CA LEU A 147 2.33 -1.05 17.17
C LEU A 147 3.74 -0.43 17.16
N LEU A 148 3.86 0.85 16.77
CA LEU A 148 5.15 1.57 16.79
C LEU A 148 5.71 1.70 18.20
N GLU A 149 4.88 1.91 19.21
CA GLU A 149 5.28 1.91 20.62
C GLU A 149 5.88 0.56 21.05
N VAL A 150 5.32 -0.57 20.56
CA VAL A 150 5.89 -1.89 20.79
C VAL A 150 7.25 -2.03 20.10
N PHE A 151 7.36 -1.62 18.81
CA PHE A 151 8.64 -1.64 18.10
C PHE A 151 9.71 -0.80 18.80
N ALA A 152 9.35 0.40 19.28
CA ALA A 152 10.25 1.28 20.02
C ALA A 152 10.68 0.67 21.37
N ARG A 153 9.74 0.12 22.14
CA ARG A 153 10.01 -0.50 23.45
C ARG A 153 11.03 -1.63 23.35
N TYR A 154 10.92 -2.47 22.33
CA TYR A 154 11.80 -3.63 22.15
C TYR A 154 12.94 -3.40 21.17
N ARG A 155 13.11 -2.17 20.67
CA ARG A 155 14.13 -1.81 19.66
C ARG A 155 14.10 -2.77 18.47
N HIS A 156 12.91 -3.09 17.99
CA HIS A 156 12.72 -4.03 16.88
C HIS A 156 12.63 -3.29 15.54
N PRO A 157 13.35 -3.75 14.49
CA PRO A 157 13.35 -3.07 13.19
C PRO A 157 12.01 -3.19 12.46
N VAL A 158 11.56 -2.08 11.85
CA VAL A 158 10.29 -1.97 11.12
C VAL A 158 10.45 -1.17 9.83
N GLY A 159 9.91 -1.70 8.72
CA GLY A 159 9.71 -0.97 7.46
C GLY A 159 8.26 -0.55 7.33
N ILE A 160 7.98 0.66 6.89
CA ILE A 160 6.63 1.20 6.75
C ILE A 160 6.39 1.63 5.32
N ILE A 161 5.27 1.20 4.72
CA ILE A 161 4.85 1.63 3.38
C ILE A 161 3.51 2.34 3.50
N THR A 162 3.40 3.58 3.00
CA THR A 162 2.14 4.33 3.07
C THR A 162 1.95 5.32 1.93
N LYS A 163 0.70 5.68 1.66
CA LYS A 163 0.24 6.77 0.78
C LYS A 163 -0.40 7.92 1.57
N ASN A 164 -0.35 7.86 2.91
CA ASN A 164 -1.10 8.79 3.75
C ASN A 164 -0.19 9.73 4.53
N SER A 165 -0.67 10.95 4.72
CA SER A 165 0.02 11.96 5.53
C SER A 165 -0.14 11.77 7.04
N LEU A 166 -1.01 10.87 7.49
CA LEU A 166 -1.22 10.60 8.92
C LEU A 166 0.04 10.09 9.63
N ILE A 167 1.03 9.58 8.90
CA ILE A 167 2.35 9.22 9.44
C ILE A 167 3.03 10.38 10.17
N GLU A 168 2.70 11.64 9.85
CA GLU A 168 3.19 12.83 10.58
C GLU A 168 2.85 12.79 12.08
N ARG A 169 1.74 12.15 12.46
CA ARG A 169 1.32 12.01 13.86
C ARG A 169 2.36 11.30 14.72
N ASP A 170 3.08 10.37 14.11
CA ASP A 170 3.95 9.43 14.83
C ASP A 170 5.45 9.72 14.62
N ILE A 171 5.79 10.96 14.19
CA ILE A 171 7.18 11.41 13.98
C ILE A 171 8.03 11.24 15.24
N ASP A 172 7.48 11.47 16.40
CA ASP A 172 8.16 11.32 17.70
C ASP A 172 8.73 9.89 17.87
N ILE A 173 7.93 8.88 17.65
CA ILE A 173 8.36 7.47 17.75
C ILE A 173 9.28 7.08 16.60
N LEU A 174 8.96 7.51 15.38
CA LEU A 174 9.77 7.21 14.20
C LEU A 174 11.18 7.81 14.29
N GLN A 175 11.30 9.02 14.84
CA GLN A 175 12.57 9.69 15.06
C GLN A 175 13.42 8.96 16.13
N ASP A 176 12.79 8.46 17.19
CA ASP A 176 13.47 7.67 18.20
C ASP A 176 14.00 6.35 17.61
N LEU A 177 13.20 5.64 16.81
CA LEU A 177 13.61 4.45 16.09
C LEU A 177 14.73 4.72 15.06
N ALA A 178 14.69 5.88 14.39
CA ALA A 178 15.67 6.24 13.38
C ALA A 178 17.08 6.48 13.96
N LYS A 179 17.21 6.89 15.22
CA LYS A 179 18.51 7.08 15.90
C LYS A 179 19.34 5.80 15.96
N GLU A 180 18.71 4.65 15.96
CA GLU A 180 19.37 3.34 16.02
C GLU A 180 19.21 2.51 14.74
N ASP A 181 18.86 3.14 13.61
CA ASP A 181 18.61 2.49 12.31
C ASP A 181 17.53 1.39 12.36
N LEU A 182 16.46 1.62 13.15
CA LEU A 182 15.38 0.67 13.36
C LEU A 182 14.15 0.93 12.50
N VAL A 183 14.10 2.04 11.77
CA VAL A 183 12.96 2.37 10.91
C VAL A 183 13.40 2.78 9.51
N GLN A 184 12.61 2.35 8.53
CA GLN A 184 12.67 2.85 7.14
C GLN A 184 11.25 3.15 6.68
N VAL A 185 11.04 4.33 6.10
CA VAL A 185 9.74 4.72 5.56
C VAL A 185 9.79 4.71 4.03
N TYR A 186 8.78 4.11 3.42
CA TYR A 186 8.57 4.08 1.97
C TYR A 186 7.30 4.86 1.65
N MET A 187 7.46 6.08 1.16
CA MET A 187 6.34 6.91 0.72
C MET A 187 5.99 6.57 -0.72
N SER A 188 4.78 6.07 -0.96
CA SER A 188 4.35 5.75 -2.31
C SER A 188 3.86 6.99 -3.04
N ILE A 189 4.44 7.28 -4.22
CA ILE A 189 3.99 8.34 -5.13
C ILE A 189 3.82 7.71 -6.51
N THR A 190 2.55 7.57 -6.92
CA THR A 190 2.20 6.89 -8.18
C THR A 190 2.15 7.87 -9.34
N SER A 191 1.72 9.12 -9.09
CA SER A 191 1.63 10.18 -10.10
C SER A 191 1.73 11.54 -9.43
N LEU A 192 2.29 12.53 -10.12
CA LEU A 192 2.25 13.94 -9.77
C LEU A 192 1.04 14.65 -10.37
N ASN A 193 0.42 14.05 -11.38
CA ASN A 193 -0.84 14.53 -11.95
C ASN A 193 -1.98 14.28 -10.95
N GLU A 194 -2.47 15.36 -10.35
CA GLU A 194 -3.49 15.29 -9.29
C GLU A 194 -4.86 14.82 -9.80
N GLU A 195 -5.18 15.05 -11.07
CA GLU A 195 -6.40 14.53 -11.68
C GLU A 195 -6.34 13.01 -11.79
N LEU A 196 -5.25 12.48 -12.35
CA LEU A 196 -5.02 11.03 -12.44
C LEU A 196 -5.00 10.40 -11.06
N ARG A 197 -4.26 10.99 -10.09
CA ARG A 197 -4.19 10.51 -8.72
C ARG A 197 -5.59 10.43 -8.09
N ARG A 198 -6.40 11.48 -8.17
CA ARG A 198 -7.76 11.49 -7.57
C ARG A 198 -8.67 10.40 -8.13
N LYS A 199 -8.53 10.09 -9.42
CA LYS A 199 -9.28 9.01 -10.06
C LYS A 199 -8.78 7.64 -9.65
N MET A 200 -7.44 7.43 -9.59
CA MET A 200 -6.82 6.14 -9.25
C MET A 200 -6.80 5.82 -7.76
N GLU A 201 -6.60 6.85 -6.92
CA GLU A 201 -6.33 6.76 -5.48
C GLU A 201 -7.18 7.78 -4.69
N PRO A 202 -8.51 7.68 -4.72
CA PRO A 202 -9.42 8.78 -4.37
C PRO A 202 -9.26 9.31 -2.94
N ARG A 203 -8.90 8.46 -1.96
CA ARG A 203 -8.80 8.81 -0.54
C ARG A 203 -7.39 8.80 0.02
N THR A 204 -6.39 8.88 -0.83
CA THR A 204 -4.99 9.03 -0.42
C THR A 204 -4.61 10.50 -0.29
N ALA A 205 -3.50 10.80 0.36
CA ALA A 205 -2.95 12.15 0.37
C ALA A 205 -2.56 12.60 -1.06
N SER A 206 -2.60 13.90 -1.35
CA SER A 206 -2.15 14.44 -2.62
C SER A 206 -0.65 14.18 -2.85
N ALA A 207 -0.20 14.20 -4.11
CA ALA A 207 1.21 14.03 -4.43
C ALA A 207 2.08 15.10 -3.76
N SER A 208 1.65 16.36 -3.79
CA SER A 208 2.35 17.46 -3.11
C SER A 208 2.45 17.25 -1.60
N LYS A 209 1.38 16.76 -0.96
CA LYS A 209 1.40 16.46 0.49
C LYS A 209 2.36 15.30 0.80
N ARG A 210 2.39 14.24 -0.02
CA ARG A 210 3.35 13.12 0.16
C ARG A 210 4.80 13.60 0.00
N LEU A 211 5.07 14.50 -0.93
CA LEU A 211 6.38 15.13 -1.08
C LEU A 211 6.78 15.98 0.13
N GLN A 212 5.84 16.76 0.69
CA GLN A 212 6.05 17.49 1.95
C GLN A 212 6.34 16.54 3.13
N ILE A 213 5.69 15.35 3.17
CA ILE A 213 5.97 14.34 4.19
C ILE A 213 7.39 13.80 4.05
N ILE A 214 7.84 13.50 2.83
CA ILE A 214 9.23 13.08 2.60
C ILE A 214 10.19 14.12 3.18
N GLU A 215 9.98 15.41 2.90
CA GLU A 215 10.81 16.50 3.40
C GLU A 215 10.79 16.58 4.93
N LYS A 216 9.61 16.55 5.54
CA LYS A 216 9.47 16.60 7.00
C LYS A 216 10.19 15.44 7.70
N LEU A 217 9.97 14.22 7.22
CA LEU A 217 10.60 13.03 7.81
C LEU A 217 12.13 13.08 7.62
N SER A 218 12.59 13.46 6.42
CA SER A 218 14.02 13.59 6.14
C SER A 218 14.69 14.64 7.03
N ASN A 219 14.07 15.80 7.21
CA ASN A 219 14.61 16.92 8.02
C ASN A 219 14.80 16.56 9.50
N VAL A 220 14.03 15.59 10.00
CA VAL A 220 14.18 15.09 11.38
C VAL A 220 15.00 13.80 11.47
N GLY A 221 15.70 13.42 10.38
CA GLY A 221 16.62 12.30 10.37
C GLY A 221 15.98 10.93 10.11
N ILE A 222 14.68 10.85 9.86
CA ILE A 222 14.01 9.59 9.52
C ILE A 222 14.35 9.20 8.09
N PRO A 223 14.90 7.98 7.83
CA PRO A 223 15.24 7.55 6.48
C PRO A 223 13.99 7.26 5.65
N VAL A 224 13.85 7.99 4.53
CA VAL A 224 12.70 7.86 3.62
C VAL A 224 13.16 7.44 2.23
N ALA A 225 12.46 6.50 1.63
CA ALA A 225 12.54 6.17 0.20
C ALA A 225 11.21 6.47 -0.50
N VAL A 226 11.27 6.80 -1.79
CA VAL A 226 10.06 6.88 -2.62
C VAL A 226 9.77 5.54 -3.27
N MET A 227 8.51 5.10 -3.23
CA MET A 227 8.01 3.95 -3.98
C MET A 227 7.16 4.46 -5.15
N ASN A 228 7.74 4.48 -6.36
CA ASN A 228 7.02 4.81 -7.58
C ASN A 228 6.33 3.54 -8.12
N ALA A 229 5.24 3.16 -7.47
CA ALA A 229 4.55 1.89 -7.70
C ALA A 229 3.02 1.98 -7.46
N PRO A 230 2.23 1.38 -8.38
CA PRO A 230 2.68 0.75 -9.62
C PRO A 230 2.94 1.76 -10.75
N ILE A 231 3.82 1.37 -11.67
CA ILE A 231 3.95 2.03 -12.96
C ILE A 231 2.92 1.38 -13.90
N ILE A 232 2.11 2.21 -14.53
CA ILE A 232 1.04 1.83 -15.44
C ILE A 232 1.36 2.42 -16.81
N PRO A 233 1.80 1.59 -17.79
CA PRO A 233 2.17 2.08 -19.11
C PRO A 233 1.04 2.88 -19.76
N GLY A 234 1.38 4.01 -20.38
CA GLY A 234 0.43 4.91 -21.04
C GLY A 234 -0.41 5.78 -20.09
N LEU A 235 -0.19 5.67 -18.75
CA LEU A 235 -0.84 6.55 -17.77
C LEU A 235 0.16 7.39 -16.96
N ASN A 236 1.13 6.76 -16.29
CA ASN A 236 2.06 7.45 -15.37
C ASN A 236 3.54 7.11 -15.59
N ASP A 237 3.87 6.27 -16.56
CA ASP A 237 5.23 5.85 -16.87
C ASP A 237 6.16 7.01 -17.26
N GLN A 238 5.62 8.03 -17.90
CA GLN A 238 6.38 9.22 -18.30
C GLN A 238 6.76 10.12 -17.11
N GLU A 239 6.05 10.02 -15.98
CA GLU A 239 6.30 10.83 -14.79
C GLU A 239 7.48 10.33 -13.94
N ILE A 240 8.06 9.16 -14.25
CA ILE A 240 9.14 8.53 -13.48
C ILE A 240 10.28 9.52 -13.16
N PRO A 241 10.89 10.24 -14.15
CA PRO A 241 12.02 11.13 -13.86
C PRO A 241 11.64 12.27 -12.91
N GLU A 242 10.45 12.83 -13.07
CA GLU A 242 9.98 13.97 -12.28
C GLU A 242 9.65 13.56 -10.85
N ILE A 243 9.01 12.40 -10.66
CA ILE A 243 8.72 11.83 -9.33
C ILE A 243 10.03 11.58 -8.59
N LEU A 244 11.01 10.95 -9.23
CA LEU A 244 12.29 10.63 -8.62
C LEU A 244 13.06 11.92 -8.28
N LYS A 245 13.12 12.89 -9.19
CA LYS A 245 13.73 14.21 -8.97
C LYS A 245 13.10 14.92 -7.76
N ALA A 246 11.78 15.11 -7.80
CA ALA A 246 11.06 15.83 -6.76
C ALA A 246 11.20 15.17 -5.38
N SER A 247 11.26 13.83 -5.33
CA SER A 247 11.47 13.09 -4.09
C SER A 247 12.90 13.22 -3.57
N ALA A 248 13.89 13.16 -4.46
CA ALA A 248 15.30 13.33 -4.09
C ALA A 248 15.57 14.75 -3.57
N GLU A 249 15.05 15.79 -4.22
CA GLU A 249 15.17 17.18 -3.78
C GLU A 249 14.62 17.41 -2.37
N ARG A 250 13.64 16.60 -1.94
CA ARG A 250 13.05 16.62 -0.60
C ARG A 250 13.68 15.65 0.38
N GLY A 251 14.83 15.09 0.06
CA GLY A 251 15.64 14.30 0.98
C GLY A 251 15.36 12.81 0.97
N ALA A 252 14.56 12.28 0.05
CA ALA A 252 14.46 10.83 -0.13
C ALA A 252 15.84 10.23 -0.41
N ARG A 253 16.15 9.08 0.23
CA ARG A 253 17.46 8.42 0.15
C ARG A 253 17.53 7.35 -0.92
N SER A 254 16.41 6.85 -1.40
CA SER A 254 16.33 5.81 -2.43
C SER A 254 14.99 5.85 -3.14
N ALA A 255 14.90 5.11 -4.25
CA ALA A 255 13.65 4.89 -4.98
C ALA A 255 13.49 3.41 -5.32
N GLY A 256 12.26 2.93 -5.27
CA GLY A 256 11.83 1.62 -5.74
C GLY A 256 10.67 1.73 -6.72
N MET A 257 10.47 0.71 -7.56
CA MET A 257 9.34 0.63 -8.48
C MET A 257 8.78 -0.79 -8.58
N THR A 258 7.55 -0.91 -9.05
CA THR A 258 6.96 -2.14 -9.61
C THR A 258 6.04 -1.76 -10.75
N VAL A 259 5.89 -2.65 -11.73
CA VAL A 259 4.86 -2.48 -12.78
C VAL A 259 3.51 -3.00 -12.27
N VAL A 260 2.43 -2.49 -12.85
CA VAL A 260 1.07 -2.95 -12.55
C VAL A 260 0.85 -4.37 -13.05
N ARG A 261 0.10 -5.17 -12.28
CA ARG A 261 -0.45 -6.47 -12.72
C ARG A 261 -1.88 -6.60 -12.21
N LEU A 262 -2.75 -7.20 -13.00
CA LEU A 262 -4.19 -7.22 -12.75
C LEU A 262 -4.70 -8.63 -12.44
N ASN A 263 -4.11 -9.26 -11.42
CA ASN A 263 -4.45 -10.63 -11.02
C ASN A 263 -5.84 -10.71 -10.37
N GLY A 264 -6.50 -11.87 -10.55
CA GLY A 264 -7.80 -12.15 -9.94
C GLY A 264 -8.87 -11.19 -10.44
N LYS A 265 -9.59 -10.57 -9.52
CA LYS A 265 -10.68 -9.63 -9.80
C LYS A 265 -10.22 -8.22 -10.20
N LEU A 266 -8.92 -7.95 -10.12
CA LEU A 266 -8.39 -6.63 -10.49
C LEU A 266 -8.56 -6.31 -11.97
N GLU A 267 -8.48 -7.31 -12.85
CA GLU A 267 -8.73 -7.10 -14.28
C GLU A 267 -10.11 -6.49 -14.53
N GLU A 268 -11.14 -7.02 -13.88
CA GLU A 268 -12.51 -6.54 -13.98
C GLU A 268 -12.65 -5.11 -13.40
N ILE A 269 -12.13 -4.89 -12.20
CA ILE A 269 -12.20 -3.61 -11.48
C ILE A 269 -11.43 -2.51 -12.23
N PHE A 270 -10.20 -2.80 -12.64
CA PHE A 270 -9.36 -1.82 -13.33
C PHE A 270 -9.87 -1.53 -14.75
N SER A 271 -10.40 -2.53 -15.45
CA SER A 271 -11.02 -2.34 -16.76
C SER A 271 -12.26 -1.45 -16.70
N ASP A 272 -13.14 -1.66 -15.71
CA ASP A 272 -14.29 -0.79 -15.48
C ASP A 272 -13.84 0.65 -15.16
N TRP A 273 -12.88 0.79 -14.23
CA TRP A 273 -12.30 2.08 -13.87
C TRP A 273 -11.69 2.81 -15.09
N LEU A 274 -10.92 2.11 -15.90
CA LEU A 274 -10.22 2.68 -17.06
C LEU A 274 -11.21 3.11 -18.15
N LYS A 275 -12.24 2.30 -18.44
CA LYS A 275 -13.30 2.62 -19.40
C LYS A 275 -14.08 3.87 -19.00
N ARG A 276 -14.36 4.04 -17.69
CA ARG A 276 -15.10 5.20 -17.18
C ARG A 276 -14.28 6.49 -17.20
N ASN A 277 -13.00 6.41 -16.91
CA ASN A 277 -12.16 7.59 -16.72
C ASN A 277 -11.32 7.96 -17.94
N TYR A 278 -10.95 6.98 -18.77
CA TYR A 278 -10.07 7.16 -19.93
C TYR A 278 -10.44 6.22 -21.08
N PRO A 279 -11.69 6.31 -21.63
CA PRO A 279 -12.19 5.40 -22.65
C PRO A 279 -11.29 5.35 -23.90
N ASP A 280 -10.78 6.52 -24.32
CA ASP A 280 -9.90 6.64 -25.49
C ASP A 280 -8.53 5.96 -25.32
N ARG A 281 -8.09 5.75 -24.09
CA ARG A 281 -6.82 5.09 -23.75
C ARG A 281 -6.99 3.62 -23.41
N PHE A 282 -8.20 3.12 -23.29
CA PHE A 282 -8.50 1.79 -22.78
C PHE A 282 -7.73 0.69 -23.50
N GLN A 283 -7.85 0.61 -24.82
CA GLN A 283 -7.21 -0.44 -25.61
C GLN A 283 -5.68 -0.37 -25.52
N LYS A 284 -5.11 0.83 -25.60
CA LYS A 284 -3.67 1.06 -25.52
C LYS A 284 -3.12 0.61 -24.17
N VAL A 285 -3.71 1.08 -23.07
CA VAL A 285 -3.22 0.78 -21.70
C VAL A 285 -3.35 -0.70 -21.39
N MET A 286 -4.50 -1.32 -21.66
CA MET A 286 -4.68 -2.76 -21.43
C MET A 286 -3.75 -3.60 -22.29
N GLY A 287 -3.54 -3.23 -23.57
CA GLY A 287 -2.59 -3.90 -24.45
C GLY A 287 -1.15 -3.81 -23.95
N GLN A 288 -0.72 -2.64 -23.51
CA GLN A 288 0.62 -2.43 -22.92
C GLN A 288 0.83 -3.19 -21.61
N ILE A 289 -0.21 -3.29 -20.75
CA ILE A 289 -0.15 -4.13 -19.55
C ILE A 289 0.00 -5.61 -19.92
N ALA A 290 -0.75 -6.08 -20.93
CA ALA A 290 -0.64 -7.45 -21.41
C ALA A 290 0.76 -7.73 -22.01
N GLU A 291 1.32 -6.78 -22.77
CA GLU A 291 2.67 -6.88 -23.32
C GLU A 291 3.72 -7.07 -22.21
N LEU A 292 3.64 -6.30 -21.11
CA LEU A 292 4.55 -6.46 -19.96
C LEU A 292 4.53 -7.86 -19.32
N HIS A 293 3.46 -8.60 -19.50
CA HIS A 293 3.21 -9.87 -18.82
C HIS A 293 2.99 -11.05 -19.78
N GLY A 294 3.66 -11.02 -20.93
CA GLY A 294 3.66 -12.14 -21.89
C GLY A 294 2.31 -12.38 -22.57
N GLY A 295 1.57 -11.31 -22.85
CA GLY A 295 0.28 -11.36 -23.56
C GLY A 295 -0.95 -11.45 -22.65
N SER A 296 -0.79 -11.41 -21.32
CA SER A 296 -1.90 -11.43 -20.35
C SER A 296 -1.75 -10.28 -19.35
N VAL A 297 -2.85 -9.65 -18.96
CA VAL A 297 -2.83 -8.64 -17.88
C VAL A 297 -2.61 -9.23 -16.47
N LYS A 298 -2.70 -10.57 -16.35
CA LYS A 298 -2.48 -11.34 -15.12
C LYS A 298 -1.10 -11.96 -15.15
N ASP A 299 -0.37 -11.85 -14.06
CA ASP A 299 0.93 -12.49 -13.94
C ASP A 299 1.18 -12.95 -12.50
N VAL A 300 1.41 -14.25 -12.32
CA VAL A 300 1.73 -14.88 -11.04
C VAL A 300 3.18 -15.37 -10.98
N GLU A 301 3.91 -15.27 -12.11
CA GLU A 301 5.26 -15.78 -12.24
C GLU A 301 6.25 -14.94 -11.47
N PHE A 302 7.00 -15.58 -10.59
CA PHE A 302 8.05 -14.91 -9.83
C PHE A 302 9.15 -14.36 -10.74
N GLY A 303 9.66 -13.18 -10.40
CA GLY A 303 10.64 -12.46 -11.23
C GLY A 303 9.98 -11.56 -12.26
N ARG A 304 9.07 -12.07 -13.11
CA ARG A 304 8.38 -11.29 -14.14
C ARG A 304 7.28 -10.38 -13.58
N ARG A 305 6.41 -10.92 -12.74
CA ARG A 305 5.20 -10.22 -12.25
C ARG A 305 5.44 -8.85 -11.58
N MET A 306 6.66 -8.57 -11.12
CA MET A 306 7.03 -7.31 -10.47
C MET A 306 7.73 -6.34 -11.42
N LYS A 307 8.36 -6.86 -12.45
CA LYS A 307 9.24 -6.11 -13.35
C LYS A 307 8.67 -6.00 -14.77
N GLY A 308 7.87 -6.98 -15.19
CA GLY A 308 7.52 -7.17 -16.60
C GLY A 308 8.66 -7.77 -17.41
N GLU A 309 8.40 -8.01 -18.70
CA GLU A 309 9.36 -8.48 -19.70
C GLU A 309 9.14 -7.76 -21.04
N GLY A 310 10.07 -7.92 -21.99
CA GLY A 310 9.99 -7.36 -23.33
C GLY A 310 10.45 -5.89 -23.39
N ILE A 311 10.38 -5.32 -24.60
CA ILE A 311 10.94 -4.00 -24.93
C ILE A 311 10.34 -2.89 -24.07
N LEU A 312 9.03 -2.90 -23.85
CA LEU A 312 8.36 -1.90 -23.04
C LEU A 312 8.83 -1.94 -21.57
N ALA A 313 9.02 -3.15 -21.01
CA ALA A 313 9.57 -3.29 -19.66
C ALA A 313 10.99 -2.76 -19.60
N GLU A 314 11.83 -3.09 -20.56
CA GLU A 314 13.22 -2.59 -20.65
C GLU A 314 13.28 -1.07 -20.72
N MET A 315 12.42 -0.44 -21.52
CA MET A 315 12.33 1.03 -21.61
C MET A 315 11.95 1.66 -20.25
N ILE A 316 10.94 1.12 -19.55
CA ILE A 316 10.52 1.57 -18.22
C ILE A 316 11.68 1.40 -17.23
N HIS A 317 12.34 0.27 -17.23
CA HIS A 317 13.50 0.00 -16.38
C HIS A 317 14.65 0.95 -16.65
N GLN A 318 15.00 1.16 -17.93
CA GLN A 318 16.06 2.06 -18.32
C GLN A 318 15.75 3.50 -17.85
N LEU A 319 14.52 3.96 -18.08
CA LEU A 319 14.09 5.30 -17.64
C LEU A 319 14.19 5.42 -16.11
N PHE A 320 13.71 4.42 -15.37
CA PHE A 320 13.77 4.41 -13.91
C PHE A 320 15.21 4.38 -13.39
N TYR A 321 16.04 3.45 -13.86
CA TYR A 321 17.41 3.31 -13.34
C TYR A 321 18.33 4.46 -13.75
N THR A 322 18.14 5.03 -14.94
CA THR A 322 18.87 6.24 -15.36
C THR A 322 18.49 7.42 -14.46
N SER A 323 17.21 7.62 -14.21
CA SER A 323 16.72 8.66 -13.30
C SER A 323 17.19 8.42 -11.86
N LYS A 324 17.13 7.16 -11.38
CA LYS A 324 17.63 6.81 -10.06
C LYS A 324 19.14 7.06 -9.93
N LYS A 325 19.93 6.68 -10.90
CA LYS A 325 21.38 6.98 -10.93
C LYS A 325 21.64 8.49 -10.91
N LYS A 326 20.86 9.27 -11.67
CA LYS A 326 21.00 10.73 -11.73
C LYS A 326 20.70 11.40 -10.39
N TYR A 327 19.64 11.02 -9.70
CA TYR A 327 19.15 11.76 -8.53
C TYR A 327 19.50 11.13 -7.18
N PHE A 328 19.95 9.85 -7.14
CA PHE A 328 20.21 9.10 -5.91
C PHE A 328 21.63 8.49 -5.83
N SER A 329 22.56 8.84 -6.74
CA SER A 329 23.90 8.23 -6.83
C SER A 329 24.67 8.24 -5.51
N ASN A 330 24.55 9.31 -4.72
CA ASN A 330 25.29 9.50 -3.45
C ASN A 330 24.39 9.29 -2.23
N ARG A 331 23.30 8.55 -2.36
CA ARG A 331 22.31 8.32 -1.29
C ARG A 331 22.06 6.84 -1.10
N THR A 332 22.00 6.43 0.15
CA THR A 332 21.67 5.05 0.52
C THR A 332 20.71 5.00 1.70
N MET A 333 19.83 4.02 1.71
CA MET A 333 19.05 3.70 2.91
C MET A 333 19.99 3.02 3.92
N PRO A 334 19.95 3.38 5.22
CA PRO A 334 20.71 2.68 6.24
C PRO A 334 20.28 1.20 6.29
N LYS A 335 21.19 0.32 6.63
CA LYS A 335 20.81 -1.07 6.93
C LYS A 335 20.13 -1.13 8.29
N PHE A 336 19.12 -2.00 8.41
CA PHE A 336 18.49 -2.21 9.71
C PHE A 336 19.46 -2.76 10.74
N ASN A 337 19.47 -2.15 11.93
CA ASN A 337 20.25 -2.62 13.08
C ASN A 337 19.51 -3.75 13.80
N LEU A 338 19.85 -4.99 13.46
CA LEU A 338 19.23 -6.17 14.07
C LEU A 338 19.77 -6.45 15.50
N GLN A 339 20.92 -5.87 15.86
CA GLN A 339 21.55 -6.08 17.16
C GLN A 339 20.94 -5.25 18.29
N ALA A 340 20.21 -4.20 17.93
CA ALA A 340 19.56 -3.35 18.92
C ALA A 340 18.34 -4.01 19.60
N PHE A 341 17.81 -5.11 19.06
CA PHE A 341 16.63 -5.78 19.61
C PHE A 341 16.85 -6.28 21.03
N ARG A 342 15.91 -5.93 21.94
CA ARG A 342 16.02 -6.22 23.37
C ARG A 342 14.74 -6.92 23.88
N LYS A 343 14.80 -8.21 24.16
CA LYS A 343 13.66 -8.95 24.73
C LYS A 343 13.23 -8.42 26.12
N GLY A 344 14.15 -7.83 26.89
CA GLY A 344 13.85 -7.20 28.17
C GLY A 344 13.16 -5.84 28.09
N GLY A 345 13.00 -5.29 26.87
CA GLY A 345 12.49 -3.95 26.64
C GLY A 345 13.50 -2.85 26.94
N ASN A 346 13.12 -1.61 26.66
CA ASN A 346 13.91 -0.43 26.94
C ASN A 346 13.34 0.22 28.22
N TYR A 347 13.89 -0.16 29.36
CA TYR A 347 13.56 0.52 30.61
C TYR A 347 14.49 1.73 30.74
N SER A 348 13.94 2.94 30.69
CA SER A 348 14.62 4.09 31.25
C SER A 348 14.61 3.90 32.78
N LEU A 349 15.74 3.50 33.34
CA LEU A 349 15.93 3.66 34.76
C LEU A 349 16.05 5.17 35.02
N ASN A 350 14.94 5.79 35.37
CA ASN A 350 14.98 7.11 36.02
C ASN A 350 15.62 6.91 37.42
N PHE A 351 16.92 7.02 37.49
CA PHE A 351 17.57 7.35 38.74
C PHE A 351 17.25 8.81 38.95
N GLY A 352 16.24 9.07 39.79
CA GLY A 352 15.88 10.40 40.27
C GLY A 352 17.00 11.13 40.99
#